data_bafc2f2d119d0039f169f9d87a34ef57
#
_entry.id   bafc2f2d119d0039f169f9d87a34ef57
#
_cell.length_a   1.000
_cell.length_b   1.000
_cell.length_c   1.000
_cell.angle_alpha   90.00
_cell.angle_beta   90.00
_cell.angle_gamma   90.00
#
_symmetry.space_group_name_H-M   'P 1'
#
loop_
_entity.id
_entity.type
_entity.pdbx_description
1 polymer ?
#
loop_
_entity_poly.entity_id
_entity_poly.type
_entity_poly.pdbx_seq_one_letter_code
_entity_poly.pdbx_strand_id
1 'polypeptide(L)'
;MRAIFLFLFTSVFLAAAEATQFPSINLSLSAPTSPQDLVSSLNVLVVLTLLVLAPSLILVMTSFVRLIVVFSFLRQALGTQQQPPNQLLVSLAMVLTFFIMEPVATKSYDNAIKPYLDKKIGYEEAFEKGVAPFKKFMIRNTREKDLALFFRIRDLKNPQNPEAVPLIVAIPAFIISELKSAFEIGFLLYLPFLIIDMVVSSVLMSMGMMMLPPVMISMPFKLLIFVLVDGWNLLVGNLIMSFK
;
A
#
# COMPACT_ATOMS: atom_id res chain seq x y z
N MET A 1 -9.71 44.56 13.81
CA MET A 1 -10.04 43.30 13.11
C MET A 1 -9.14 42.11 13.49
N ARG A 2 -7.81 42.26 13.63
CA ARG A 2 -6.91 41.15 14.02
C ARG A 2 -7.14 40.58 15.44
N ALA A 3 -7.50 41.41 16.41
CA ALA A 3 -7.76 40.96 17.78
C ALA A 3 -9.07 40.17 17.97
N ILE A 4 -10.08 40.43 17.14
CA ILE A 4 -11.37 39.72 17.18
C ILE A 4 -11.21 38.32 16.58
N PHE A 5 -10.34 38.14 15.56
CA PHE A 5 -10.06 36.82 14.96
C PHE A 5 -9.27 35.91 15.91
N LEU A 6 -8.34 36.51 16.73
CA LEU A 6 -7.61 35.74 17.75
C LEU A 6 -8.54 35.29 18.89
N PHE A 7 -9.49 36.14 19.30
CA PHE A 7 -10.44 35.79 20.37
C PHE A 7 -11.45 34.74 19.94
N LEU A 8 -11.90 34.73 18.67
CA LEU A 8 -12.76 33.68 18.11
C LEU A 8 -12.03 32.34 17.94
N PHE A 9 -10.74 32.39 17.60
CA PHE A 9 -9.93 31.15 17.44
C PHE A 9 -9.64 30.48 18.78
N THR A 10 -9.39 31.26 19.85
CA THR A 10 -9.17 30.73 21.20
C THR A 10 -10.45 30.25 21.86
N SER A 11 -11.60 30.84 21.59
CA SER A 11 -12.89 30.36 22.14
C SER A 11 -13.37 29.07 21.50
N VAL A 12 -13.09 28.83 20.21
CA VAL A 12 -13.41 27.57 19.54
C VAL A 12 -12.50 26.41 20.04
N PHE A 13 -11.24 26.72 20.41
CA PHE A 13 -10.35 25.71 21.00
C PHE A 13 -10.70 25.39 22.46
N LEU A 14 -11.26 26.34 23.23
CA LEU A 14 -11.69 26.07 24.60
C LEU A 14 -13.02 25.32 24.67
N ALA A 15 -13.92 25.49 23.70
CA ALA A 15 -15.19 24.74 23.64
C ALA A 15 -15.01 23.29 23.16
N ALA A 16 -13.90 22.96 22.49
CA ALA A 16 -13.56 21.58 22.11
C ALA A 16 -12.92 20.75 23.24
N ALA A 17 -12.70 21.37 24.41
CA ALA A 17 -12.13 20.71 25.60
C ALA A 17 -13.19 20.07 26.52
N GLU A 18 -14.45 19.96 26.09
CA GLU A 18 -15.39 19.04 26.75
C GLU A 18 -14.96 17.60 26.47
N ALA A 19 -14.41 17.02 27.52
CA ALA A 19 -13.81 15.73 27.68
C ALA A 19 -14.52 14.63 26.85
N THR A 20 -14.03 14.37 25.65
CA THR A 20 -14.11 13.01 25.12
C THR A 20 -13.32 12.13 26.10
N GLN A 21 -14.00 11.45 27.01
CA GLN A 21 -13.41 10.42 27.84
C GLN A 21 -12.93 9.32 26.89
N PHE A 22 -11.70 9.44 26.44
CA PHE A 22 -11.03 8.28 25.83
C PHE A 22 -10.98 7.20 26.90
N PRO A 23 -11.43 5.98 26.61
CA PRO A 23 -11.30 4.88 27.56
C PRO A 23 -9.83 4.79 27.96
N SER A 24 -9.53 5.12 29.21
CA SER A 24 -8.18 4.99 29.75
C SER A 24 -7.89 3.49 29.86
N ILE A 25 -7.07 2.98 28.95
CA ILE A 25 -6.52 1.63 29.05
C ILE A 25 -5.45 1.71 30.15
N ASN A 26 -5.82 1.42 31.39
CA ASN A 26 -4.87 1.26 32.48
C ASN A 26 -4.11 -0.07 32.29
N LEU A 27 -3.01 -0.01 31.56
CA LEU A 27 -2.02 -1.10 31.46
C LEU A 27 -1.18 -1.13 32.75
N SER A 28 -1.76 -1.60 33.86
CA SER A 28 -0.97 -1.94 35.04
C SER A 28 -0.25 -3.27 34.77
N LEU A 29 1.01 -3.18 34.38
CA LEU A 29 1.91 -4.33 34.30
C LEU A 29 2.33 -4.73 35.73
N SER A 30 1.39 -5.26 36.51
CA SER A 30 1.70 -5.94 37.76
C SER A 30 2.31 -7.30 37.43
N ALA A 31 3.33 -7.73 38.16
CA ALA A 31 3.84 -9.09 38.01
C ALA A 31 2.68 -10.08 38.20
N PRO A 32 2.47 -11.04 37.28
CA PRO A 32 1.33 -11.95 37.38
C PRO A 32 1.45 -12.80 38.64
N THR A 33 0.45 -12.70 39.51
CA THR A 33 0.42 -13.44 40.78
C THR A 33 -0.39 -14.72 40.68
N SER A 34 -1.13 -14.89 39.58
CA SER A 34 -1.93 -16.08 39.29
C SER A 34 -1.82 -16.55 37.85
N PRO A 35 -2.10 -17.82 37.52
CA PRO A 35 -2.18 -18.30 36.14
C PRO A 35 -3.15 -17.51 35.25
N GLN A 36 -4.27 -17.02 35.83
CA GLN A 36 -5.26 -16.19 35.14
C GLN A 36 -4.68 -14.82 34.75
N ASP A 37 -3.83 -14.22 35.60
CA ASP A 37 -3.19 -12.93 35.34
C ASP A 37 -2.18 -13.08 34.18
N LEU A 38 -1.47 -14.24 34.12
CA LEU A 38 -0.59 -14.56 32.99
C LEU A 38 -1.38 -14.64 31.67
N VAL A 39 -2.51 -15.35 31.65
CA VAL A 39 -3.34 -15.47 30.43
C VAL A 39 -3.85 -14.09 30.00
N SER A 40 -4.31 -13.27 30.96
CA SER A 40 -4.78 -11.91 30.67
C SER A 40 -3.66 -11.04 30.09
N SER A 41 -2.47 -11.09 30.68
CA SER A 41 -1.29 -10.33 30.20
C SER A 41 -0.84 -10.79 28.82
N LEU A 42 -0.87 -12.08 28.53
CA LEU A 42 -0.58 -12.63 27.20
C LEU A 42 -1.61 -12.20 26.17
N ASN A 43 -2.92 -12.20 26.52
CA ASN A 43 -3.96 -11.72 25.63
C ASN A 43 -3.79 -10.24 25.28
N VAL A 44 -3.46 -9.40 26.25
CA VAL A 44 -3.16 -7.98 26.02
C VAL A 44 -1.96 -7.83 25.10
N LEU A 45 -0.88 -8.59 25.32
CA LEU A 45 0.31 -8.57 24.46
C LEU A 45 -0.02 -8.98 23.01
N VAL A 46 -0.83 -10.04 22.84
CA VAL A 46 -1.27 -10.49 21.51
C VAL A 46 -2.09 -9.41 20.81
N VAL A 47 -3.07 -8.80 21.54
CA VAL A 47 -3.90 -7.72 20.98
C VAL A 47 -3.05 -6.51 20.58
N LEU A 48 -2.11 -6.08 21.42
CA LEU A 48 -1.19 -5.00 21.10
C LEU A 48 -0.32 -5.32 19.88
N THR A 49 0.20 -6.54 19.81
CA THR A 49 1.00 -7.00 18.66
C THR A 49 0.17 -6.96 17.38
N LEU A 50 -1.06 -7.47 17.42
CA LEU A 50 -1.97 -7.41 16.28
C LEU A 50 -2.29 -5.97 15.87
N LEU A 51 -2.50 -5.08 16.85
CA LEU A 51 -2.79 -3.66 16.59
C LEU A 51 -1.62 -2.95 15.90
N VAL A 52 -0.37 -3.27 16.28
CA VAL A 52 0.84 -2.74 15.64
C VAL A 52 1.03 -3.30 14.23
N LEU A 53 0.72 -4.58 14.02
CA LEU A 53 0.86 -5.24 12.71
C LEU A 53 -0.29 -4.93 11.74
N ALA A 54 -1.47 -4.58 12.24
CA ALA A 54 -2.66 -4.37 11.42
C ALA A 54 -2.46 -3.37 10.26
N PRO A 55 -1.85 -2.19 10.45
CA PRO A 55 -1.62 -1.25 9.34
C PRO A 55 -0.77 -1.85 8.22
N SER A 56 0.27 -2.60 8.57
CA SER A 56 1.16 -3.25 7.58
C SER A 56 0.42 -4.33 6.80
N LEU A 57 -0.39 -5.13 7.47
CA LEU A 57 -1.21 -6.18 6.82
C LEU A 57 -2.24 -5.55 5.88
N ILE A 58 -2.89 -4.47 6.28
CA ILE A 58 -3.85 -3.76 5.43
C ILE A 58 -3.16 -3.23 4.17
N LEU A 59 -1.99 -2.57 4.31
CA LEU A 59 -1.24 -2.06 3.16
C LEU A 59 -0.87 -3.16 2.17
N VAL A 60 -0.45 -4.32 2.67
CA VAL A 60 -0.06 -5.47 1.85
C VAL A 60 -1.24 -6.10 1.12
N MET A 61 -2.47 -5.99 1.65
CA MET A 61 -3.71 -6.48 1.03
C MET A 61 -4.33 -5.49 0.03
N THR A 62 -3.65 -4.38 -0.27
CA THR A 62 -4.13 -3.31 -1.16
C THR A 62 -3.24 -3.15 -2.39
N SER A 63 -3.56 -2.18 -3.25
CA SER A 63 -2.75 -1.81 -4.42
C SER A 63 -1.39 -1.17 -4.07
N PHE A 64 -1.12 -0.88 -2.79
CA PHE A 64 0.06 -0.14 -2.35
C PHE A 64 1.39 -0.75 -2.79
N VAL A 65 1.51 -2.08 -2.71
CA VAL A 65 2.75 -2.80 -3.05
C VAL A 65 3.15 -2.56 -4.51
N ARG A 66 2.22 -2.70 -5.45
CA ARG A 66 2.49 -2.45 -6.88
C ARG A 66 2.90 -1.01 -7.11
N LEU A 67 2.16 -0.05 -6.55
CA LEU A 67 2.39 1.37 -6.75
C LEU A 67 3.78 1.80 -6.25
N ILE A 68 4.14 1.43 -5.02
CA ILE A 68 5.43 1.85 -4.44
C ILE A 68 6.63 1.26 -5.16
N VAL A 69 6.53 0.00 -5.61
CA VAL A 69 7.58 -0.67 -6.37
C VAL A 69 7.74 -0.02 -7.75
N VAL A 70 6.65 0.25 -8.48
CA VAL A 70 6.71 0.90 -9.80
C VAL A 70 7.28 2.32 -9.68
N PHE A 71 6.87 3.12 -8.67
CA PHE A 71 7.45 4.45 -8.45
C PHE A 71 8.94 4.39 -8.11
N SER A 72 9.38 3.36 -7.40
CA SER A 72 10.80 3.14 -7.14
C SER A 72 11.58 2.85 -8.42
N PHE A 73 11.01 2.05 -9.33
CA PHE A 73 11.58 1.80 -10.66
C PHE A 73 11.62 3.05 -11.52
N LEU A 74 10.56 3.87 -11.52
CA LEU A 74 10.55 5.15 -12.24
C LEU A 74 11.72 6.04 -11.80
N ARG A 75 11.90 6.23 -10.49
CA ARG A 75 13.00 7.03 -9.94
C ARG A 75 14.38 6.50 -10.39
N GLN A 76 14.57 5.19 -10.36
CA GLN A 76 15.80 4.55 -10.82
C GLN A 76 16.00 4.74 -12.33
N ALA A 77 14.95 4.56 -13.13
CA ALA A 77 15.00 4.71 -14.58
C ALA A 77 15.38 6.13 -15.01
N LEU A 78 14.88 7.15 -14.32
CA LEU A 78 15.23 8.56 -14.55
C LEU A 78 16.68 8.90 -14.14
N GLY A 79 17.36 8.04 -13.36
CA GLY A 79 18.73 8.29 -12.91
C GLY A 79 18.86 9.35 -11.82
N THR A 80 17.77 9.78 -11.22
CA THR A 80 17.74 10.90 -10.26
C THR A 80 18.19 10.53 -8.84
N GLN A 81 18.67 9.30 -8.62
CA GLN A 81 19.18 8.72 -7.37
C GLN A 81 18.32 8.92 -6.11
N GLN A 82 17.99 10.17 -5.74
CA GLN A 82 17.27 10.53 -4.51
C GLN A 82 16.04 11.43 -4.74
N GLN A 83 15.79 11.87 -5.97
CA GLN A 83 14.63 12.70 -6.31
C GLN A 83 13.64 11.94 -7.20
N PRO A 84 12.33 11.95 -6.88
CA PRO A 84 11.65 12.49 -5.69
C PRO A 84 12.05 11.75 -4.39
N PRO A 85 12.00 12.42 -3.20
CA PRO A 85 12.28 11.79 -1.92
C PRO A 85 11.37 10.58 -1.65
N ASN A 86 11.88 9.59 -0.91
CA ASN A 86 11.14 8.36 -0.62
C ASN A 86 9.78 8.63 0.04
N GLN A 87 9.74 9.60 0.95
CA GLN A 87 8.51 10.01 1.63
C GLN A 87 7.43 10.49 0.66
N LEU A 88 7.82 11.26 -0.37
CA LEU A 88 6.88 11.75 -1.38
C LEU A 88 6.33 10.61 -2.24
N LEU A 89 7.16 9.64 -2.63
CA LEU A 89 6.71 8.46 -3.38
C LEU A 89 5.77 7.59 -2.54
N VAL A 90 6.07 7.40 -1.26
CA VAL A 90 5.20 6.67 -0.32
C VAL A 90 3.87 7.39 -0.17
N SER A 91 3.89 8.72 0.04
CA SER A 91 2.66 9.51 0.17
C SER A 91 1.80 9.46 -1.09
N LEU A 92 2.41 9.56 -2.27
CA LEU A 92 1.71 9.44 -3.56
C LEU A 92 1.11 8.05 -3.72
N ALA A 93 1.88 6.99 -3.42
CA ALA A 93 1.39 5.62 -3.45
C ALA A 93 0.20 5.41 -2.50
N MET A 94 0.24 6.01 -1.29
CA MET A 94 -0.87 5.93 -0.33
C MET A 94 -2.13 6.64 -0.85
N VAL A 95 -2.00 7.88 -1.36
CA VAL A 95 -3.15 8.63 -1.91
C VAL A 95 -3.80 7.87 -3.07
N LEU A 96 -3.00 7.32 -3.99
CA LEU A 96 -3.52 6.51 -5.09
C LEU A 96 -4.12 5.19 -4.60
N THR A 97 -3.55 4.58 -3.55
CA THR A 97 -4.12 3.39 -2.92
C THR A 97 -5.51 3.68 -2.36
N PHE A 98 -5.70 4.77 -1.64
CA PHE A 98 -7.02 5.17 -1.16
C PHE A 98 -8.01 5.37 -2.30
N PHE A 99 -7.58 6.01 -3.38
CA PHE A 99 -8.42 6.21 -4.57
C PHE A 99 -8.83 4.88 -5.23
N ILE A 100 -7.89 3.94 -5.40
CA ILE A 100 -8.16 2.62 -6.02
C ILE A 100 -9.02 1.75 -5.10
N MET A 101 -8.79 1.80 -3.79
CA MET A 101 -9.45 0.96 -2.79
C MET A 101 -10.77 1.53 -2.27
N GLU A 102 -11.14 2.77 -2.63
CA GLU A 102 -12.39 3.41 -2.22
C GLU A 102 -13.61 2.49 -2.44
N PRO A 103 -13.86 1.90 -3.63
CA PRO A 103 -15.01 1.03 -3.83
C PRO A 103 -14.97 -0.28 -3.02
N VAL A 104 -13.78 -0.76 -2.65
CA VAL A 104 -13.60 -1.93 -1.79
C VAL A 104 -13.91 -1.57 -0.34
N ALA A 105 -13.39 -0.42 0.12
CA ALA A 105 -13.60 0.08 1.47
C ALA A 105 -15.08 0.42 1.72
N THR A 106 -15.75 1.08 0.76
CA THR A 106 -17.18 1.41 0.84
C THR A 106 -18.03 0.14 0.96
N LYS A 107 -17.76 -0.89 0.14
CA LYS A 107 -18.46 -2.17 0.26
C LYS A 107 -18.23 -2.86 1.61
N SER A 108 -17.02 -2.79 2.14
CA SER A 108 -16.71 -3.33 3.47
C SER A 108 -17.47 -2.58 4.55
N TYR A 109 -17.54 -1.26 4.46
CA TYR A 109 -18.29 -0.43 5.40
C TYR A 109 -19.80 -0.74 5.38
N ASP A 110 -20.40 -0.75 4.20
CA ASP A 110 -21.84 -0.96 4.03
C ASP A 110 -22.29 -2.37 4.41
N ASN A 111 -21.48 -3.38 4.11
CA ASN A 111 -21.84 -4.78 4.33
C ASN A 111 -21.50 -5.28 5.73
N ALA A 112 -20.56 -4.65 6.44
CA ALA A 112 -20.05 -5.13 7.71
C ALA A 112 -20.15 -4.09 8.83
N ILE A 113 -19.46 -2.94 8.67
CA ILE A 113 -19.31 -1.97 9.76
C ILE A 113 -20.67 -1.36 10.11
N LYS A 114 -21.40 -0.88 9.12
CA LYS A 114 -22.72 -0.26 9.32
C LYS A 114 -23.74 -1.21 9.93
N PRO A 115 -23.96 -2.45 9.43
CA PRO A 115 -24.86 -3.41 10.06
C PRO A 115 -24.44 -3.82 11.47
N TYR A 116 -23.14 -3.89 11.74
CA TYR A 116 -22.61 -4.18 13.07
C TYR A 116 -22.92 -3.04 14.06
N LEU A 117 -22.71 -1.78 13.66
CA LEU A 117 -23.05 -0.61 14.47
C LEU A 117 -24.57 -0.51 14.72
N ASP A 118 -25.38 -0.90 13.73
CA ASP A 118 -26.84 -1.02 13.83
C ASP A 118 -27.29 -2.23 14.67
N LYS A 119 -26.37 -3.04 15.22
CA LYS A 119 -26.63 -4.27 15.99
C LYS A 119 -27.42 -5.33 15.21
N LYS A 120 -27.37 -5.33 13.89
CA LYS A 120 -28.06 -6.28 13.01
C LYS A 120 -27.31 -7.59 12.82
N ILE A 121 -25.97 -7.56 12.96
CA ILE A 121 -25.07 -8.71 12.81
C ILE A 121 -24.11 -8.80 13.98
N GLY A 122 -23.63 -10.01 14.28
CA GLY A 122 -22.61 -10.26 15.30
C GLY A 122 -21.20 -9.93 14.81
N TYR A 123 -20.22 -9.99 15.73
CA TYR A 123 -18.82 -9.70 15.44
C TYR A 123 -18.23 -10.63 14.37
N GLU A 124 -18.47 -11.94 14.46
CA GLU A 124 -17.94 -12.94 13.52
C GLU A 124 -18.45 -12.68 12.10
N GLU A 125 -19.74 -12.46 11.95
CA GLU A 125 -20.37 -12.15 10.66
C GLU A 125 -19.90 -10.81 10.10
N ALA A 126 -19.71 -9.80 10.95
CA ALA A 126 -19.16 -8.51 10.57
C ALA A 126 -17.72 -8.65 10.07
N PHE A 127 -16.91 -9.45 10.73
CA PHE A 127 -15.54 -9.72 10.30
C PHE A 127 -15.49 -10.40 8.92
N GLU A 128 -16.26 -11.47 8.73
CA GLU A 128 -16.33 -12.18 7.45
C GLU A 128 -16.81 -11.27 6.31
N LYS A 129 -17.89 -10.53 6.51
CA LYS A 129 -18.44 -9.59 5.52
C LYS A 129 -17.52 -8.42 5.24
N GLY A 130 -16.76 -7.97 6.26
CA GLY A 130 -15.81 -6.88 6.13
C GLY A 130 -14.59 -7.25 5.33
N VAL A 131 -14.10 -8.46 5.50
CA VAL A 131 -12.90 -8.97 4.77
C VAL A 131 -13.24 -9.42 3.35
N ALA A 132 -14.48 -9.84 3.07
CA ALA A 132 -14.89 -10.38 1.78
C ALA A 132 -14.58 -9.47 0.57
N PRO A 133 -14.84 -8.14 0.59
CA PRO A 133 -14.48 -7.24 -0.51
C PRO A 133 -12.98 -7.17 -0.77
N PHE A 134 -12.13 -7.15 0.29
CA PHE A 134 -10.67 -7.17 0.17
C PHE A 134 -10.19 -8.50 -0.41
N LYS A 135 -10.74 -9.60 0.07
CA LYS A 135 -10.44 -10.94 -0.46
C LYS A 135 -10.78 -11.03 -1.95
N LYS A 136 -11.94 -10.55 -2.35
CA LYS A 136 -12.36 -10.50 -3.77
C LYS A 136 -11.40 -9.66 -4.61
N PHE A 137 -10.96 -8.50 -4.10
CA PHE A 137 -9.96 -7.66 -4.75
C PHE A 137 -8.63 -8.39 -4.93
N MET A 138 -8.12 -9.03 -3.87
CA MET A 138 -6.86 -9.78 -3.93
C MET A 138 -6.94 -10.92 -4.95
N ILE A 139 -7.97 -11.75 -4.89
CA ILE A 139 -8.10 -12.92 -5.79
C ILE A 139 -8.20 -12.46 -7.25
N ARG A 140 -8.96 -11.40 -7.55
CA ARG A 140 -9.08 -10.86 -8.89
C ARG A 140 -7.74 -10.37 -9.47
N ASN A 141 -6.85 -9.86 -8.63
CA ASN A 141 -5.54 -9.35 -9.02
C ASN A 141 -4.41 -10.39 -8.83
N THR A 142 -4.75 -11.62 -8.42
CA THR A 142 -3.78 -12.71 -8.25
C THR A 142 -3.79 -13.62 -9.48
N ARG A 143 -2.61 -14.00 -9.97
CA ARG A 143 -2.47 -14.95 -11.07
C ARG A 143 -2.81 -16.37 -10.57
N GLU A 144 -3.51 -17.12 -11.38
CA GLU A 144 -3.91 -18.49 -11.05
C GLU A 144 -2.73 -19.40 -10.66
N LYS A 145 -1.59 -19.25 -11.35
CA LYS A 145 -0.37 -20.02 -11.02
C LYS A 145 0.22 -19.72 -9.66
N ASP A 146 0.12 -18.45 -9.21
CA ASP A 146 0.62 -18.03 -7.90
C ASP A 146 -0.33 -18.55 -6.80
N LEU A 147 -1.63 -18.53 -7.04
CA LEU A 147 -2.62 -19.18 -6.18
C LEU A 147 -2.39 -20.68 -6.07
N ALA A 148 -2.24 -21.37 -7.22
CA ALA A 148 -2.01 -22.82 -7.28
C ALA A 148 -0.73 -23.24 -6.55
N LEU A 149 0.31 -22.40 -6.55
CA LEU A 149 1.55 -22.64 -5.80
C LEU A 149 1.27 -22.81 -4.30
N PHE A 150 0.52 -21.88 -3.70
CA PHE A 150 0.24 -21.91 -2.25
C PHE A 150 -0.76 -22.98 -1.86
N PHE A 151 -1.72 -23.33 -2.75
CA PHE A 151 -2.58 -24.49 -2.53
C PHE A 151 -1.77 -25.78 -2.48
N ARG A 152 -0.82 -25.96 -3.42
CA ARG A 152 0.06 -27.13 -3.46
C ARG A 152 0.98 -27.24 -2.25
N ILE A 153 1.57 -26.10 -1.80
CA ILE A 153 2.45 -26.08 -0.61
C ILE A 153 1.68 -26.50 0.66
N ARG A 154 0.37 -26.24 0.69
CA ARG A 154 -0.47 -26.54 1.84
C ARG A 154 -1.25 -27.87 1.69
N ASP A 155 -1.02 -28.63 0.64
CA ASP A 155 -1.78 -29.84 0.30
C ASP A 155 -3.30 -29.63 0.29
N LEU A 156 -3.75 -28.41 -0.07
CA LEU A 156 -5.15 -28.06 -0.20
C LEU A 156 -5.63 -28.26 -1.64
N LYS A 157 -6.86 -28.74 -1.79
CA LYS A 157 -7.50 -28.78 -3.12
C LYS A 157 -7.81 -27.36 -3.59
N ASN A 158 -7.50 -27.08 -4.84
CA ASN A 158 -7.82 -25.78 -5.45
C ASN A 158 -9.36 -25.65 -5.55
N PRO A 159 -9.98 -24.67 -4.87
CA PRO A 159 -11.42 -24.50 -4.90
C PRO A 159 -11.86 -24.00 -6.28
N GLN A 160 -13.00 -24.48 -6.76
CA GLN A 160 -13.62 -24.00 -7.99
C GLN A 160 -14.23 -22.59 -7.82
N ASN A 161 -14.60 -22.24 -6.58
CA ASN A 161 -15.17 -20.92 -6.26
C ASN A 161 -14.08 -20.02 -5.67
N PRO A 162 -13.80 -18.83 -6.27
CA PRO A 162 -12.88 -17.84 -5.71
C PRO A 162 -13.22 -17.42 -4.26
N GLU A 163 -14.49 -17.43 -3.89
CA GLU A 163 -14.92 -17.07 -2.54
C GLU A 163 -14.49 -18.09 -1.48
N ALA A 164 -14.24 -19.34 -1.87
CA ALA A 164 -13.79 -20.39 -0.97
C ALA A 164 -12.27 -20.38 -0.69
N VAL A 165 -11.50 -19.49 -1.35
CA VAL A 165 -10.04 -19.40 -1.14
C VAL A 165 -9.77 -18.90 0.28
N PRO A 166 -8.97 -19.61 1.12
CA PRO A 166 -8.60 -19.13 2.45
C PRO A 166 -7.69 -17.90 2.37
N LEU A 167 -7.84 -16.95 3.30
CA LEU A 167 -6.99 -15.73 3.36
C LEU A 167 -5.50 -16.07 3.48
N ILE A 168 -5.17 -17.11 4.22
CA ILE A 168 -3.79 -17.57 4.42
C ILE A 168 -3.11 -18.04 3.11
N VAL A 169 -3.88 -18.36 2.09
CA VAL A 169 -3.42 -18.65 0.73
C VAL A 169 -3.48 -17.40 -0.14
N ALA A 170 -4.59 -16.65 -0.03
CA ALA A 170 -4.83 -15.48 -0.87
C ALA A 170 -3.78 -14.36 -0.66
N ILE A 171 -3.43 -14.04 0.59
CA ILE A 171 -2.52 -12.95 0.92
C ILE A 171 -1.12 -13.17 0.30
N PRO A 172 -0.39 -14.26 0.57
CA PRO A 172 0.94 -14.45 0.01
C PRO A 172 0.92 -14.62 -1.51
N ALA A 173 -0.10 -15.26 -2.08
CA ALA A 173 -0.26 -15.38 -3.52
C ALA A 173 -0.45 -14.02 -4.19
N PHE A 174 -1.27 -13.16 -3.58
CA PHE A 174 -1.49 -11.79 -4.04
C PHE A 174 -0.20 -10.96 -4.00
N ILE A 175 0.55 -11.00 -2.89
CA ILE A 175 1.82 -10.24 -2.77
C ILE A 175 2.79 -10.63 -3.88
N ILE A 176 2.97 -11.92 -4.14
CA ILE A 176 3.90 -12.39 -5.19
C ILE A 176 3.40 -11.96 -6.57
N SER A 177 2.09 -12.03 -6.83
CA SER A 177 1.49 -11.57 -8.07
C SER A 177 1.66 -10.06 -8.27
N GLU A 178 1.46 -9.27 -7.21
CA GLU A 178 1.64 -7.82 -7.24
C GLU A 178 3.09 -7.43 -7.47
N LEU A 179 4.04 -8.06 -6.76
CA LEU A 179 5.46 -7.85 -6.98
C LEU A 179 5.84 -8.18 -8.42
N LYS A 180 5.40 -9.31 -8.96
CA LYS A 180 5.69 -9.69 -10.34
C LYS A 180 5.12 -8.69 -11.34
N SER A 181 3.88 -8.25 -11.16
CA SER A 181 3.24 -7.22 -12.00
C SER A 181 4.00 -5.90 -11.93
N ALA A 182 4.42 -5.50 -10.72
CA ALA A 182 5.20 -4.29 -10.51
C ALA A 182 6.57 -4.36 -11.21
N PHE A 183 7.24 -5.52 -11.16
CA PHE A 183 8.51 -5.73 -11.86
C PHE A 183 8.32 -5.71 -13.38
N GLU A 184 7.27 -6.33 -13.91
CA GLU A 184 6.96 -6.31 -15.35
C GLU A 184 6.71 -4.87 -15.83
N ILE A 185 5.89 -4.10 -15.12
CA ILE A 185 5.63 -2.67 -15.44
C ILE A 185 6.91 -1.86 -15.30
N GLY A 186 7.66 -2.05 -14.21
CA GLY A 186 8.91 -1.34 -13.95
C GLY A 186 9.96 -1.61 -15.02
N PHE A 187 10.08 -2.85 -15.48
CA PHE A 187 10.97 -3.22 -16.58
C PHE A 187 10.58 -2.53 -17.89
N LEU A 188 9.30 -2.58 -18.27
CA LEU A 188 8.82 -1.90 -19.48
C LEU A 188 9.07 -0.39 -19.44
N LEU A 189 8.88 0.21 -18.26
CA LEU A 189 9.14 1.62 -18.03
C LEU A 189 10.63 1.95 -18.11
N TYR A 190 11.51 1.02 -17.74
CA TYR A 190 12.95 1.22 -17.78
C TYR A 190 13.51 1.20 -19.22
N LEU A 191 12.91 0.46 -20.14
CA LEU A 191 13.42 0.25 -21.51
C LEU A 191 13.69 1.55 -22.28
N PRO A 192 12.77 2.53 -22.39
CA PRO A 192 13.03 3.75 -23.13
C PRO A 192 14.19 4.58 -22.53
N PHE A 193 14.33 4.58 -21.22
CA PHE A 193 15.40 5.29 -20.54
C PHE A 193 16.76 4.60 -20.71
N LEU A 194 16.77 3.28 -20.80
CA LEU A 194 17.98 2.49 -21.10
C LEU A 194 18.50 2.78 -22.51
N ILE A 195 17.61 2.96 -23.50
CA ILE A 195 18.00 3.35 -24.85
C ILE A 195 18.70 4.72 -24.83
N ILE A 196 18.17 5.69 -24.10
CA ILE A 196 18.79 7.01 -23.94
C ILE A 196 20.20 6.86 -23.32
N ASP A 197 20.36 6.04 -22.28
CA ASP A 197 21.67 5.78 -21.68
C ASP A 197 22.66 5.20 -22.68
N MET A 198 22.22 4.24 -23.50
CA MET A 198 23.08 3.62 -24.54
C MET A 198 23.52 4.63 -25.60
N VAL A 199 22.61 5.49 -26.09
CA VAL A 199 22.92 6.52 -27.07
C VAL A 199 23.93 7.51 -26.50
N VAL A 200 23.68 8.03 -25.30
CA VAL A 200 24.60 8.97 -24.65
C VAL A 200 25.97 8.32 -24.39
N SER A 201 25.99 7.07 -23.93
CA SER A 201 27.24 6.34 -23.71
C SER A 201 28.06 6.19 -25.03
N SER A 202 27.38 5.85 -26.13
CA SER A 202 28.03 5.70 -27.42
C SER A 202 28.65 7.02 -27.92
N VAL A 203 27.95 8.14 -27.75
CA VAL A 203 28.45 9.48 -28.10
C VAL A 203 29.65 9.85 -27.23
N LEU A 204 29.58 9.67 -25.91
CA LEU A 204 30.71 9.99 -25.03
C LEU A 204 31.95 9.16 -25.32
N MET A 205 31.79 7.85 -25.61
CA MET A 205 32.89 6.98 -25.99
C MET A 205 33.53 7.42 -27.33
N SER A 206 32.72 7.82 -28.31
CA SER A 206 33.25 8.30 -29.60
C SER A 206 34.04 9.59 -29.47
N MET A 207 33.72 10.43 -28.49
CA MET A 207 34.43 11.66 -28.14
C MET A 207 35.67 11.42 -27.25
N GLY A 208 35.95 10.17 -26.85
CA GLY A 208 37.07 9.83 -25.96
C GLY A 208 36.85 10.16 -24.49
N MET A 209 35.63 10.53 -24.11
CA MET A 209 35.28 10.96 -22.73
C MET A 209 34.90 9.75 -21.85
N MET A 210 35.77 8.76 -21.70
CA MET A 210 35.52 7.52 -20.96
C MET A 210 35.38 7.70 -19.44
N MET A 211 35.90 8.80 -18.87
CA MET A 211 35.87 9.02 -17.41
C MET A 211 34.54 9.63 -16.90
N LEU A 212 33.70 10.13 -17.79
CA LEU A 212 32.42 10.72 -17.38
C LEU A 212 31.36 9.63 -17.25
N PRO A 213 30.63 9.55 -16.10
CA PRO A 213 29.54 8.60 -15.92
C PRO A 213 28.36 8.93 -16.85
N PRO A 214 28.02 8.07 -17.83
CA PRO A 214 27.00 8.36 -18.85
C PRO A 214 25.62 8.67 -18.25
N VAL A 215 25.26 8.02 -17.13
CA VAL A 215 23.97 8.20 -16.45
C VAL A 215 23.77 9.65 -15.98
N MET A 216 24.82 10.36 -15.57
CA MET A 216 24.72 11.76 -15.14
C MET A 216 24.48 12.69 -16.33
N ILE A 217 25.05 12.37 -17.50
CA ILE A 217 24.87 13.18 -18.71
C ILE A 217 23.52 12.89 -19.37
N SER A 218 23.03 11.65 -19.29
CA SER A 218 21.71 11.27 -19.86
C SER A 218 20.53 11.75 -19.02
N MET A 219 20.69 11.97 -17.70
CA MET A 219 19.63 12.34 -16.79
C MET A 219 18.79 13.56 -17.25
N PRO A 220 19.38 14.70 -17.66
CA PRO A 220 18.58 15.83 -18.15
C PRO A 220 17.69 15.48 -19.35
N PHE A 221 18.21 14.66 -20.29
CA PHE A 221 17.45 14.23 -21.47
C PHE A 221 16.30 13.29 -21.08
N LYS A 222 16.50 12.39 -20.12
CA LYS A 222 15.45 11.52 -19.59
C LYS A 222 14.33 12.32 -18.94
N LEU A 223 14.67 13.30 -18.10
CA LEU A 223 13.70 14.19 -17.47
C LEU A 223 12.92 15.01 -18.51
N LEU A 224 13.64 15.58 -19.52
CA LEU A 224 12.99 16.34 -20.57
C LEU A 224 11.95 15.49 -21.33
N ILE A 225 12.35 14.30 -21.78
CA ILE A 225 11.45 13.39 -22.50
C ILE A 225 10.25 12.99 -21.61
N PHE A 226 10.51 12.64 -20.34
CA PHE A 226 9.45 12.27 -19.40
C PHE A 226 8.42 13.38 -19.21
N VAL A 227 8.86 14.65 -19.14
CA VAL A 227 7.97 15.81 -19.04
C VAL A 227 7.23 16.06 -20.36
N LEU A 228 7.92 15.98 -21.51
CA LEU A 228 7.31 16.21 -22.82
C LEU A 228 6.19 15.23 -23.17
N VAL A 229 6.29 13.98 -22.74
CA VAL A 229 5.24 12.95 -22.97
C VAL A 229 4.18 12.94 -21.89
N ASP A 230 4.17 13.89 -20.94
CA ASP A 230 3.30 13.88 -19.77
C ASP A 230 3.38 12.56 -18.98
N GLY A 231 4.60 12.15 -18.67
CA GLY A 231 4.92 10.83 -18.12
C GLY A 231 4.22 10.52 -16.81
N TRP A 232 3.96 11.52 -15.95
CA TRP A 232 3.21 11.31 -14.71
C TRP A 232 1.77 10.90 -14.96
N ASN A 233 1.08 11.58 -15.87
CA ASN A 233 -0.32 11.30 -16.21
C ASN A 233 -0.45 9.92 -16.85
N LEU A 234 0.43 9.61 -17.81
CA LEU A 234 0.46 8.29 -18.45
C LEU A 234 0.73 7.16 -17.46
N LEU A 235 1.70 7.33 -16.57
CA LEU A 235 2.06 6.31 -15.59
C LEU A 235 0.93 6.08 -14.59
N VAL A 236 0.44 7.15 -13.95
CA VAL A 236 -0.62 7.06 -12.93
C VAL A 236 -1.91 6.53 -13.55
N GLY A 237 -2.29 7.03 -14.74
CA GLY A 237 -3.47 6.56 -15.44
C GLY A 237 -3.43 5.06 -15.75
N ASN A 238 -2.31 4.58 -16.32
CA ASN A 238 -2.12 3.16 -16.62
C ASN A 238 -2.08 2.29 -15.35
N LEU A 239 -1.45 2.77 -14.28
CA LEU A 239 -1.42 2.06 -13.01
C LEU A 239 -2.83 1.89 -12.42
N ILE A 240 -3.63 2.96 -12.39
CA ILE A 240 -5.02 2.88 -11.90
C ILE A 240 -5.85 1.93 -12.77
N MET A 241 -5.71 2.02 -14.10
CA MET A 241 -6.43 1.13 -15.02
C MET A 241 -6.02 -0.34 -14.88
N SER A 242 -4.81 -0.63 -14.46
CA SER A 242 -4.33 -1.99 -14.27
C SER A 242 -5.01 -2.76 -13.12
N PHE A 243 -5.82 -2.06 -12.29
CA PHE A 243 -6.63 -2.65 -11.21
C PHE A 243 -8.13 -2.74 -11.53
N LYS A 244 -8.54 -2.28 -12.71
CA LYS A 244 -9.94 -2.34 -13.19
C LYS A 244 -10.26 -3.68 -13.93
#